data_45aa67ee5cc75ad0fe6b6d2130881f00
#
_entry.id   45aa67ee5cc75ad0fe6b6d2130881f00
#
_cell.length_a   1.000
_cell.length_b   1.000
_cell.length_c   1.000
_cell.angle_alpha   90.00
_cell.angle_beta   90.00
_cell.angle_gamma   90.00
#
_symmetry.space_group_name_H-M   'P 1'
#
loop_
_entity.id
_entity.type
_entity.pdbx_description
1 polymer ?
#
loop_
_entity_poly.entity_id
_entity_poly.type
_entity_poly.pdbx_seq_one_letter_code
_entity_poly.pdbx_strand_id
1 'polypeptide(L)'
;PLADKELIDSCYNLLDRNMMLETDGIYGQISVIDATTSEVLAWASLEKQLDGDCGWCGDMVYVPFKKQVCSTDIFVPFIAAKCLEESNTSLGKMVDTGCGILEVNDSLQIRDHNWRRGGYGKVTFEKALLMKSRIGMYKAFMTLPNGADLWEQAYDTIQKSNAIELAISFNQMYHQRSSLEYVKKIATGIFEKTGIQHRLAPRGIKLAGIYNILQCDDNKRSSDEFTFVGCFPADNPKYTISMVVVRPHKLPATIGMLSKEVNQLVEWLMNRNL
;
A
#
# COMPACT_ATOMS: atom_id res chain seq x y z
N PRO A 1 -2.76 27.67 1.94
CA PRO A 1 -4.09 27.49 2.53
C PRO A 1 -3.93 27.01 3.96
N LEU A 2 -4.73 27.56 4.89
CA LEU A 2 -4.78 27.09 6.27
C LEU A 2 -5.25 25.61 6.22
N ALA A 3 -4.48 24.72 6.82
CA ALA A 3 -4.85 23.32 6.95
C ALA A 3 -6.26 23.24 7.55
N ASP A 4 -7.11 22.41 6.93
CA ASP A 4 -8.50 22.28 7.33
C ASP A 4 -8.58 21.57 8.69
N LYS A 5 -8.89 22.36 9.73
CA LYS A 5 -8.93 21.87 11.11
C LYS A 5 -9.88 20.67 11.29
N GLU A 6 -11.06 20.73 10.66
CA GLU A 6 -12.04 19.64 10.78
C GLU A 6 -11.53 18.33 10.12
N LEU A 7 -10.81 18.46 8.99
CA LEU A 7 -10.20 17.32 8.33
C LEU A 7 -9.05 16.75 9.17
N ILE A 8 -8.22 17.61 9.78
CA ILE A 8 -7.15 17.18 10.69
C ILE A 8 -7.73 16.43 11.89
N ASP A 9 -8.75 17.00 12.55
CA ASP A 9 -9.41 16.37 13.70
C ASP A 9 -10.03 15.01 13.30
N SER A 10 -10.61 14.92 12.11
CA SER A 10 -11.15 13.68 11.55
C SER A 10 -10.04 12.64 11.34
N CYS A 11 -8.88 13.04 10.79
CA CYS A 11 -7.72 12.15 10.61
C CYS A 11 -7.22 11.61 11.96
N TYR A 12 -7.09 12.45 12.98
CA TYR A 12 -6.70 12.02 14.32
C TYR A 12 -7.69 11.04 14.92
N ASN A 13 -9.00 11.33 14.86
CA ASN A 13 -10.04 10.46 15.41
C ASN A 13 -10.08 9.09 14.71
N LEU A 14 -9.91 9.06 13.40
CA LEU A 14 -9.89 7.80 12.63
C LEU A 14 -8.64 6.98 12.97
N LEU A 15 -7.48 7.63 13.06
CA LEU A 15 -6.21 6.98 13.37
C LEU A 15 -6.23 6.40 14.80
N ASP A 16 -6.63 7.21 15.78
CA ASP A 16 -6.75 6.80 17.19
C ASP A 16 -7.67 5.59 17.33
N ARG A 17 -8.87 5.67 16.73
CA ARG A 17 -9.83 4.56 16.77
C ARG A 17 -9.27 3.28 16.13
N ASN A 18 -8.59 3.38 14.98
CA ASN A 18 -7.99 2.22 14.33
C ASN A 18 -6.92 1.58 15.22
N MET A 19 -6.03 2.41 15.78
CA MET A 19 -4.95 1.94 16.64
C MET A 19 -5.48 1.29 17.93
N MET A 20 -6.58 1.79 18.48
CA MET A 20 -7.16 1.24 19.71
C MET A 20 -8.02 -0.01 19.47
N LEU A 21 -8.83 -0.04 18.39
CA LEU A 21 -9.91 -1.03 18.24
C LEU A 21 -9.63 -2.09 17.18
N GLU A 22 -8.91 -1.74 16.11
CA GLU A 22 -8.75 -2.64 14.95
C GLU A 22 -7.35 -3.27 14.91
N THR A 23 -6.32 -2.46 15.09
CA THR A 23 -4.93 -2.93 14.92
C THR A 23 -4.19 -3.19 16.22
N ASP A 24 -4.58 -2.56 17.32
CA ASP A 24 -3.77 -2.46 18.54
C ASP A 24 -2.38 -1.86 18.24
N GLY A 25 -2.42 -0.77 17.46
CA GLY A 25 -1.22 -0.08 16.98
C GLY A 25 -0.46 0.64 18.07
N ILE A 26 0.86 0.67 17.93
CA ILE A 26 1.75 1.44 18.80
C ILE A 26 2.22 2.74 18.16
N TYR A 27 2.14 2.82 16.84
CA TYR A 27 2.48 4.01 16.07
C TYR A 27 1.63 4.06 14.81
N GLY A 28 1.17 5.24 14.42
CA GLY A 28 0.38 5.41 13.21
C GLY A 28 0.51 6.78 12.59
N GLN A 29 0.27 6.83 11.30
CA GLN A 29 0.22 8.05 10.49
C GLN A 29 -0.90 7.97 9.48
N ILE A 30 -1.52 9.11 9.18
CA ILE A 30 -2.45 9.30 8.08
C ILE A 30 -2.17 10.63 7.39
N SER A 31 -2.26 10.68 6.07
CA SER A 31 -2.19 11.92 5.31
C SER A 31 -3.25 11.98 4.22
N VAL A 32 -3.69 13.20 3.93
CA VAL A 32 -4.58 13.54 2.81
C VAL A 32 -3.91 14.65 2.01
N ILE A 33 -3.75 14.43 0.73
CA ILE A 33 -3.22 15.44 -0.20
C ILE A 33 -4.23 15.71 -1.32
N ASP A 34 -4.19 16.93 -1.85
CA ASP A 34 -4.87 17.26 -3.11
C ASP A 34 -4.20 16.50 -4.25
N ALA A 35 -4.97 15.72 -5.01
CA ALA A 35 -4.42 14.88 -6.07
C ALA A 35 -3.91 15.69 -7.27
N THR A 36 -4.37 16.93 -7.47
CA THR A 36 -3.97 17.79 -8.58
C THR A 36 -2.69 18.56 -8.29
N THR A 37 -2.61 19.13 -7.06
CA THR A 37 -1.48 19.99 -6.66
C THR A 37 -0.42 19.30 -5.85
N SER A 38 -0.73 18.12 -5.27
CA SER A 38 0.08 17.42 -4.25
C SER A 38 0.27 18.21 -2.96
N GLU A 39 -0.55 19.25 -2.72
CA GLU A 39 -0.55 19.96 -1.45
C GLU A 39 -1.11 19.11 -0.33
N VAL A 40 -0.49 19.17 0.85
CA VAL A 40 -0.97 18.47 2.04
C VAL A 40 -2.17 19.21 2.61
N LEU A 41 -3.33 18.57 2.59
CA LEU A 41 -4.58 19.12 3.12
C LEU A 41 -4.76 18.81 4.61
N ALA A 42 -4.37 17.62 5.03
CA ALA A 42 -4.40 17.17 6.41
C ALA A 42 -3.43 16.03 6.68
N TRP A 43 -3.06 15.90 7.94
CA TRP A 43 -2.24 14.80 8.42
C TRP A 43 -2.47 14.56 9.90
N ALA A 44 -2.22 13.33 10.35
CA ALA A 44 -2.21 12.95 11.76
C ALA A 44 -1.07 11.96 12.02
N SER A 45 -0.47 12.05 13.19
CA SER A 45 0.56 11.13 13.66
C SER A 45 0.41 10.89 15.15
N LEU A 46 0.29 9.62 15.56
CA LEU A 46 0.08 9.18 16.93
C LEU A 46 1.09 8.11 17.31
N GLU A 47 1.49 8.12 18.57
CA GLU A 47 2.30 7.07 19.20
C GLU A 47 1.69 6.70 20.54
N LYS A 48 1.63 5.40 20.84
CA LYS A 48 1.20 4.90 22.13
C LYS A 48 2.37 5.04 23.12
N GLN A 49 2.19 5.82 24.18
CA GLN A 49 3.12 5.83 25.30
C GLN A 49 2.90 4.55 26.10
N LEU A 50 3.86 3.64 26.00
CA LEU A 50 3.80 2.39 26.77
C LEU A 50 4.12 2.69 28.23
N ASP A 51 3.20 2.37 29.10
CA ASP A 51 3.43 2.46 30.55
C ASP A 51 4.39 1.34 30.99
N GLY A 52 5.46 1.68 31.65
CA GLY A 52 6.59 0.79 31.95
C GLY A 52 6.23 -0.48 32.72
N ASP A 53 5.12 -0.49 33.46
CA ASP A 53 4.65 -1.64 34.24
C ASP A 53 3.73 -2.59 33.45
N CYS A 54 3.00 -2.10 32.47
CA CYS A 54 1.99 -2.88 31.74
C CYS A 54 2.45 -3.33 30.34
N GLY A 55 3.45 -2.71 29.73
CA GLY A 55 4.01 -3.07 28.42
C GLY A 55 3.08 -2.87 27.21
N TRP A 56 1.77 -2.76 27.40
CA TRP A 56 0.74 -2.68 26.36
C TRP A 56 -0.32 -1.60 26.63
N CYS A 57 -0.40 -1.09 27.85
CA CYS A 57 -1.28 -0.01 28.24
C CYS A 57 -0.58 1.32 28.05
N GLY A 58 -1.28 2.33 27.61
CA GLY A 58 -0.72 3.68 27.46
C GLY A 58 -1.63 4.61 26.70
N ASP A 59 -1.43 5.89 26.92
CA ASP A 59 -2.16 6.95 26.24
C ASP A 59 -1.61 7.19 24.83
N MET A 60 -2.48 7.55 23.89
CA MET A 60 -2.08 8.03 22.57
C MET A 60 -1.61 9.48 22.67
N VAL A 61 -0.41 9.73 22.19
CA VAL A 61 0.17 11.07 22.17
C VAL A 61 0.45 11.52 20.74
N TYR A 62 0.29 12.81 20.51
CA TYR A 62 0.66 13.45 19.26
C TYR A 62 2.19 13.47 19.12
N VAL A 63 2.68 13.03 17.97
CA VAL A 63 4.11 13.01 17.68
C VAL A 63 4.42 13.74 16.37
N PRO A 64 5.62 14.34 16.25
CA PRO A 64 6.05 14.98 15.01
C PRO A 64 6.07 13.98 13.85
N PHE A 65 5.69 14.45 12.66
CA PHE A 65 5.65 13.65 11.42
C PHE A 65 7.05 13.39 10.83
N LYS A 66 8.01 13.03 11.67
CA LYS A 66 9.41 12.82 11.27
C LYS A 66 9.85 11.36 11.24
N LYS A 67 9.06 10.47 11.86
CA LYS A 67 9.42 9.04 11.97
C LYS A 67 9.15 8.35 10.63
N GLN A 68 10.17 7.78 10.04
CA GLN A 68 10.05 6.96 8.84
C GLN A 68 9.62 5.55 9.25
N VAL A 69 8.44 5.14 8.83
CA VAL A 69 7.80 3.92 9.35
C VAL A 69 7.26 2.99 8.28
N CYS A 70 7.15 3.42 7.03
CA CYS A 70 6.58 2.57 6.00
C CYS A 70 7.62 2.17 4.96
N SER A 71 7.45 0.95 4.46
CA SER A 71 8.24 0.40 3.37
C SER A 71 7.65 0.78 2.02
N THR A 72 8.52 1.12 1.07
CA THR A 72 8.14 1.44 -0.31
C THR A 72 7.87 0.21 -1.16
N ASP A 73 8.01 -1.02 -0.63
CA ASP A 73 7.69 -2.27 -1.33
C ASP A 73 6.21 -2.36 -1.76
N ILE A 74 5.35 -1.56 -1.15
CA ILE A 74 3.94 -1.40 -1.55
C ILE A 74 3.79 -1.00 -3.02
N PHE A 75 4.81 -0.34 -3.62
CA PHE A 75 4.79 0.09 -5.01
C PHE A 75 5.23 -0.98 -6.02
N VAL A 76 5.74 -2.13 -5.56
CA VAL A 76 6.26 -3.18 -6.45
C VAL A 76 5.29 -3.63 -7.55
N PRO A 77 3.97 -3.82 -7.30
CA PRO A 77 3.03 -4.16 -8.37
C PRO A 77 2.92 -3.10 -9.46
N PHE A 78 3.07 -1.82 -9.09
CA PHE A 78 3.02 -0.70 -10.02
C PHE A 78 4.32 -0.54 -10.82
N ILE A 79 5.47 -0.79 -10.17
CA ILE A 79 6.77 -0.82 -10.84
C ILE A 79 6.80 -1.99 -11.85
N ALA A 80 6.27 -3.17 -11.46
CA ALA A 80 6.14 -4.30 -12.38
C ALA A 80 5.26 -3.98 -13.59
N ALA A 81 4.14 -3.28 -13.39
CA ALA A 81 3.28 -2.81 -14.47
C ALA A 81 4.02 -1.84 -15.41
N LYS A 82 4.79 -0.90 -14.85
CA LYS A 82 5.65 0.02 -15.60
C LYS A 82 6.69 -0.73 -16.43
N CYS A 83 7.37 -1.74 -15.88
CA CYS A 83 8.33 -2.56 -16.61
C CYS A 83 7.71 -3.25 -17.83
N LEU A 84 6.48 -3.77 -17.71
CA LEU A 84 5.75 -4.36 -18.84
C LEU A 84 5.43 -3.33 -19.92
N GLU A 85 5.03 -2.13 -19.52
CA GLU A 85 4.73 -1.05 -20.47
C GLU A 85 6.00 -0.56 -21.20
N GLU A 86 7.09 -0.35 -20.49
CA GLU A 86 8.39 0.05 -21.05
C GLU A 86 8.99 -1.00 -21.97
N SER A 87 8.79 -2.28 -21.67
CA SER A 87 9.23 -3.39 -22.54
C SER A 87 8.28 -3.70 -23.68
N ASN A 88 7.20 -2.92 -23.86
CA ASN A 88 6.11 -3.22 -24.81
C ASN A 88 5.51 -4.63 -24.63
N THR A 89 5.53 -5.17 -23.42
CA THR A 89 4.95 -6.48 -23.12
C THR A 89 3.49 -6.30 -22.71
N SER A 90 2.57 -6.91 -23.47
CA SER A 90 1.13 -6.82 -23.20
C SER A 90 0.77 -7.41 -21.84
N LEU A 91 -0.12 -6.74 -21.09
CA LEU A 91 -0.76 -7.28 -19.89
C LEU A 91 -1.51 -8.59 -20.14
N GLY A 92 -2.01 -8.81 -21.37
CA GLY A 92 -2.67 -10.04 -21.79
C GLY A 92 -1.72 -11.22 -22.07
N LYS A 93 -0.40 -10.98 -22.16
CA LYS A 93 0.58 -12.06 -22.37
C LYS A 93 0.56 -13.04 -21.22
N MET A 94 0.60 -14.33 -21.54
CA MET A 94 0.65 -15.39 -20.54
C MET A 94 2.00 -15.44 -19.84
N VAL A 95 1.96 -15.60 -18.55
CA VAL A 95 3.11 -15.84 -17.65
C VAL A 95 2.85 -17.10 -16.81
N ASP A 96 3.82 -17.94 -16.70
CA ASP A 96 3.74 -19.15 -15.87
C ASP A 96 4.30 -18.85 -14.48
N THR A 97 3.47 -18.91 -13.46
CA THR A 97 3.87 -18.75 -12.05
C THR A 97 4.02 -20.11 -11.34
N GLY A 98 3.83 -21.20 -12.07
CA GLY A 98 4.00 -22.57 -11.59
C GLY A 98 3.11 -22.87 -10.38
N CYS A 99 3.65 -23.67 -9.47
CA CYS A 99 2.99 -24.01 -8.21
C CYS A 99 3.13 -22.91 -7.12
N GLY A 100 3.58 -21.72 -7.48
CA GLY A 100 3.77 -20.63 -6.53
C GLY A 100 5.13 -20.61 -5.83
N ILE A 101 6.09 -21.37 -6.33
CA ILE A 101 7.49 -21.37 -5.89
C ILE A 101 8.38 -21.25 -7.14
N LEU A 102 9.30 -20.30 -7.12
CA LEU A 102 10.29 -20.09 -8.17
C LEU A 102 11.69 -20.06 -7.53
N GLU A 103 12.53 -21.02 -7.92
CA GLU A 103 13.95 -20.98 -7.62
C GLU A 103 14.63 -20.14 -8.73
N VAL A 104 15.18 -18.98 -8.35
CA VAL A 104 15.89 -18.10 -9.29
C VAL A 104 17.36 -18.50 -9.37
N ASN A 105 17.96 -18.74 -8.20
CA ASN A 105 19.33 -19.25 -8.02
C ASN A 105 19.47 -19.85 -6.62
N ASP A 106 20.67 -20.31 -6.25
CA ASP A 106 20.94 -20.99 -4.97
C ASP A 106 20.60 -20.14 -3.73
N SER A 107 20.53 -18.81 -3.86
CA SER A 107 20.29 -17.87 -2.76
C SER A 107 18.92 -17.18 -2.83
N LEU A 108 18.24 -17.18 -3.98
CA LEU A 108 16.97 -16.47 -4.17
C LEU A 108 15.85 -17.44 -4.55
N GLN A 109 14.93 -17.63 -3.63
CA GLN A 109 13.66 -18.31 -3.85
C GLN A 109 12.51 -17.31 -3.68
N ILE A 110 11.61 -17.25 -4.66
CA ILE A 110 10.43 -16.39 -4.64
C ILE A 110 9.20 -17.27 -4.42
N ARG A 111 8.34 -16.86 -3.47
CA ARG A 111 7.09 -17.57 -3.16
C ARG A 111 5.90 -16.66 -3.28
N ASP A 112 4.85 -17.12 -3.96
CA ASP A 112 3.54 -16.52 -3.96
C ASP A 112 2.82 -16.78 -2.63
N HIS A 113 1.94 -15.87 -2.20
CA HIS A 113 1.21 -16.03 -0.94
C HIS A 113 0.28 -17.25 -0.93
N ASN A 114 -0.09 -17.78 -2.10
CA ASN A 114 -0.96 -18.96 -2.25
C ASN A 114 -0.18 -20.26 -2.59
N TRP A 115 1.15 -20.28 -2.45
CA TRP A 115 1.99 -21.43 -2.82
C TRP A 115 1.53 -22.74 -2.18
N ARG A 116 1.03 -22.70 -0.92
CA ARG A 116 0.49 -23.89 -0.23
C ARG A 116 -0.81 -24.40 -0.85
N ARG A 117 -1.47 -23.61 -1.72
CA ARG A 117 -2.69 -23.96 -2.44
C ARG A 117 -2.44 -24.28 -3.90
N GLY A 118 -1.18 -24.45 -4.32
CA GLY A 118 -0.77 -24.80 -5.68
C GLY A 118 -0.45 -23.64 -6.60
N GLY A 119 -0.32 -22.41 -6.07
CA GLY A 119 0.07 -21.24 -6.87
C GLY A 119 -1.04 -20.76 -7.82
N TYR A 120 -0.66 -19.98 -8.83
CA TYR A 120 -1.58 -19.46 -9.84
C TYR A 120 -1.46 -20.14 -11.21
N GLY A 121 -0.39 -20.95 -11.42
CA GLY A 121 -0.15 -21.63 -12.68
C GLY A 121 0.12 -20.64 -13.83
N LYS A 122 -0.43 -20.96 -15.01
CA LYS A 122 -0.35 -20.08 -16.18
C LYS A 122 -1.50 -19.09 -16.17
N VAL A 123 -1.18 -17.80 -16.06
CA VAL A 123 -2.12 -16.68 -16.02
C VAL A 123 -1.62 -15.56 -16.92
N THR A 124 -2.43 -14.54 -17.18
CA THR A 124 -1.95 -13.31 -17.82
C THR A 124 -1.13 -12.47 -16.84
N PHE A 125 -0.22 -11.62 -17.35
CA PHE A 125 0.48 -10.66 -16.48
C PHE A 125 -0.52 -9.78 -15.71
N GLU A 126 -1.58 -9.32 -16.36
CA GLU A 126 -2.66 -8.57 -15.68
C GLU A 126 -3.18 -9.33 -14.46
N LYS A 127 -3.57 -10.59 -14.64
CA LYS A 127 -4.07 -11.40 -13.52
C LYS A 127 -3.03 -11.61 -12.44
N ALA A 128 -1.78 -11.87 -12.81
CA ALA A 128 -0.69 -12.03 -11.85
C ALA A 128 -0.48 -10.78 -10.99
N LEU A 129 -0.49 -9.57 -11.60
CA LEU A 129 -0.34 -8.30 -10.89
C LEU A 129 -1.56 -7.99 -10.02
N LEU A 130 -2.79 -8.18 -10.53
CA LEU A 130 -4.03 -7.98 -9.75
C LEU A 130 -4.12 -8.90 -8.54
N MET A 131 -3.52 -10.08 -8.60
CA MET A 131 -3.43 -11.04 -7.51
C MET A 131 -2.19 -10.85 -6.63
N LYS A 132 -1.34 -9.85 -6.92
CA LYS A 132 -0.07 -9.60 -6.22
C LYS A 132 0.84 -10.85 -6.22
N SER A 133 0.89 -11.59 -7.32
CA SER A 133 1.82 -12.71 -7.49
C SER A 133 3.26 -12.19 -7.51
N ARG A 134 4.07 -12.56 -6.52
CA ARG A 134 5.49 -12.17 -6.46
C ARG A 134 6.27 -12.73 -7.64
N ILE A 135 5.95 -13.96 -8.07
CA ILE A 135 6.57 -14.59 -9.24
C ILE A 135 6.17 -13.86 -10.51
N GLY A 136 4.88 -13.49 -10.65
CA GLY A 136 4.42 -12.70 -11.78
C GLY A 136 5.07 -11.32 -11.84
N MET A 137 5.21 -10.63 -10.70
CA MET A 137 5.93 -9.36 -10.60
C MET A 137 7.40 -9.52 -10.96
N TYR A 138 8.11 -10.50 -10.38
CA TYR A 138 9.50 -10.79 -10.73
C TYR A 138 9.67 -10.98 -12.25
N LYS A 139 8.82 -11.81 -12.87
CA LYS A 139 8.88 -12.04 -14.33
C LYS A 139 8.54 -10.79 -15.16
N ALA A 140 7.75 -9.87 -14.61
CA ALA A 140 7.51 -8.58 -15.25
C ALA A 140 8.77 -7.68 -15.22
N PHE A 141 9.51 -7.66 -14.11
CA PHE A 141 10.81 -6.95 -14.07
C PHE A 141 11.79 -7.54 -15.09
N MET A 142 11.86 -8.87 -15.19
CA MET A 142 12.76 -9.56 -16.13
C MET A 142 12.42 -9.33 -17.62
N THR A 143 11.39 -8.58 -17.94
CA THR A 143 11.15 -8.12 -19.32
C THR A 143 12.07 -6.98 -19.74
N LEU A 144 12.76 -6.34 -18.80
CA LEU A 144 13.75 -5.30 -19.03
C LEU A 144 15.18 -5.85 -18.86
N PRO A 145 16.16 -5.32 -19.61
CA PRO A 145 17.57 -5.76 -19.51
C PRO A 145 18.17 -5.57 -18.10
N ASN A 146 17.78 -4.52 -17.38
CA ASN A 146 18.20 -4.20 -16.01
C ASN A 146 17.17 -4.67 -14.95
N GLY A 147 16.30 -5.62 -15.31
CA GLY A 147 15.21 -6.06 -14.44
C GLY A 147 15.66 -6.66 -13.11
N ALA A 148 16.81 -7.35 -13.08
CA ALA A 148 17.37 -7.89 -11.86
C ALA A 148 17.76 -6.79 -10.85
N ASP A 149 18.46 -5.75 -11.32
CA ASP A 149 18.87 -4.60 -10.49
C ASP A 149 17.63 -3.85 -9.97
N LEU A 150 16.62 -3.65 -10.81
CA LEU A 150 15.36 -3.01 -10.42
C LEU A 150 14.60 -3.84 -9.37
N TRP A 151 14.62 -5.16 -9.48
CA TRP A 151 14.01 -6.06 -8.50
C TRP A 151 14.70 -5.96 -7.15
N GLU A 152 16.04 -6.02 -7.13
CA GLU A 152 16.81 -5.86 -5.90
C GLU A 152 16.54 -4.49 -5.27
N GLN A 153 16.58 -3.40 -6.05
CA GLN A 153 16.25 -2.07 -5.54
C GLN A 153 14.84 -1.97 -4.95
N ALA A 154 13.87 -2.67 -5.53
CA ALA A 154 12.49 -2.64 -5.05
C ALA A 154 12.25 -3.43 -3.77
N TYR A 155 13.06 -4.47 -3.49
CA TYR A 155 12.86 -5.35 -2.33
C TYR A 155 13.98 -5.30 -1.29
N ASP A 156 15.24 -5.14 -1.69
CA ASP A 156 16.37 -5.16 -0.76
C ASP A 156 16.66 -3.78 -0.18
N THR A 157 16.37 -2.73 -0.93
CA THR A 157 16.43 -1.38 -0.40
C THR A 157 15.10 -1.08 0.28
N ILE A 158 14.93 -1.47 1.54
CA ILE A 158 13.81 -1.01 2.38
C ILE A 158 13.97 0.50 2.55
N GLN A 159 13.50 1.25 1.57
CA GLN A 159 13.38 2.69 1.70
C GLN A 159 12.21 2.95 2.65
N LYS A 160 12.55 3.45 3.83
CA LYS A 160 11.54 3.89 4.79
C LYS A 160 11.05 5.27 4.38
N SER A 161 9.77 5.46 4.43
CA SER A 161 9.07 6.69 4.09
C SER A 161 8.06 7.03 5.20
N ASN A 162 7.46 8.19 5.15
CA ASN A 162 6.32 8.55 5.99
C ASN A 162 5.03 8.60 5.14
N ALA A 163 3.88 8.72 5.80
CA ALA A 163 2.60 8.70 5.08
C ALA A 163 2.46 9.85 4.07
N ILE A 164 3.02 11.04 4.32
CA ILE A 164 2.98 12.15 3.34
C ILE A 164 3.81 11.80 2.11
N GLU A 165 5.05 11.37 2.30
CA GLU A 165 5.95 10.97 1.20
C GLU A 165 5.35 9.83 0.38
N LEU A 166 4.71 8.87 1.05
CA LEU A 166 4.02 7.76 0.39
C LEU A 166 2.87 8.25 -0.49
N ALA A 167 2.03 9.17 0.02
CA ALA A 167 0.93 9.76 -0.73
C ALA A 167 1.44 10.57 -1.94
N ILE A 168 2.48 11.39 -1.75
CA ILE A 168 3.10 12.18 -2.82
C ILE A 168 3.70 11.25 -3.89
N SER A 169 4.44 10.22 -3.50
CA SER A 169 5.06 9.26 -4.42
C SER A 169 4.00 8.51 -5.25
N PHE A 170 2.92 8.07 -4.61
CA PHE A 170 1.80 7.44 -5.33
C PHE A 170 1.13 8.42 -6.29
N ASN A 171 0.88 9.65 -5.83
CA ASN A 171 0.25 10.68 -6.64
C ASN A 171 1.08 11.01 -7.88
N GLN A 172 2.38 11.21 -7.72
CA GLN A 172 3.33 11.43 -8.82
C GLN A 172 3.31 10.27 -9.82
N MET A 173 3.38 9.03 -9.34
CA MET A 173 3.36 7.84 -10.18
C MET A 173 2.03 7.70 -10.95
N TYR A 174 0.90 7.97 -10.31
CA TYR A 174 -0.42 7.83 -10.91
C TYR A 174 -0.75 8.94 -11.94
N HIS A 175 -0.20 10.15 -11.74
CA HIS A 175 -0.47 11.32 -12.58
C HIS A 175 0.62 11.63 -13.61
N GLN A 176 1.71 10.88 -13.69
CA GLN A 176 2.74 11.10 -14.71
C GLN A 176 2.14 11.12 -16.12
N ARG A 177 2.42 12.20 -16.89
CA ARG A 177 1.84 12.45 -18.22
C ARG A 177 2.33 11.47 -19.30
N SER A 178 3.48 10.86 -19.13
CA SER A 178 4.01 9.87 -20.07
C SER A 178 3.50 8.49 -19.69
N SER A 179 2.34 8.13 -20.21
CA SER A 179 1.85 6.78 -20.37
C SER A 179 2.17 5.80 -19.22
N LEU A 180 1.38 5.81 -18.19
CA LEU A 180 1.36 4.66 -17.28
C LEU A 180 -0.05 4.07 -17.26
N GLU A 181 -0.57 3.71 -18.47
CA GLU A 181 -1.87 3.06 -18.58
C GLU A 181 -1.92 1.78 -17.77
N TYR A 182 -0.82 0.99 -17.78
CA TYR A 182 -0.76 -0.25 -17.04
C TYR A 182 -0.75 -0.02 -15.54
N VAL A 183 -0.03 1.00 -15.05
CA VAL A 183 -0.07 1.38 -13.63
C VAL A 183 -1.49 1.76 -13.20
N LYS A 184 -2.17 2.61 -13.96
CA LYS A 184 -3.55 3.02 -13.69
C LYS A 184 -4.50 1.82 -13.70
N LYS A 185 -4.36 0.95 -14.69
CA LYS A 185 -5.18 -0.26 -14.83
C LYS A 185 -4.98 -1.21 -13.65
N ILE A 186 -3.75 -1.44 -13.21
CA ILE A 186 -3.46 -2.31 -12.06
C ILE A 186 -3.92 -1.66 -10.76
N ALA A 187 -3.61 -0.37 -10.52
CA ALA A 187 -4.01 0.31 -9.29
C ALA A 187 -5.53 0.36 -9.09
N THR A 188 -6.30 0.52 -10.16
CA THR A 188 -7.77 0.45 -10.11
C THR A 188 -8.26 -0.99 -10.05
N GLY A 189 -7.72 -1.87 -10.87
CA GLY A 189 -8.13 -3.26 -10.99
C GLY A 189 -7.96 -4.11 -9.74
N ILE A 190 -6.99 -3.76 -8.85
CA ILE A 190 -6.82 -4.41 -7.54
C ILE A 190 -8.09 -4.35 -6.70
N PHE A 191 -8.88 -3.28 -6.83
CA PHE A 191 -10.15 -3.07 -6.11
C PHE A 191 -11.38 -3.47 -6.92
N GLU A 192 -11.25 -3.83 -8.18
CA GLU A 192 -12.35 -4.35 -8.98
C GLU A 192 -12.62 -5.83 -8.70
N LYS A 193 -13.73 -6.35 -9.20
CA LYS A 193 -14.23 -7.72 -8.93
C LYS A 193 -13.18 -8.82 -9.14
N THR A 194 -12.24 -8.64 -10.05
CA THR A 194 -11.18 -9.60 -10.37
C THR A 194 -9.91 -9.41 -9.56
N GLY A 195 -9.81 -8.33 -8.80
CA GLY A 195 -8.65 -7.99 -7.98
C GLY A 195 -8.71 -8.61 -6.59
N ILE A 196 -7.53 -8.78 -5.99
CA ILE A 196 -7.38 -9.44 -4.68
C ILE A 196 -7.98 -8.62 -3.53
N GLN A 197 -8.13 -7.31 -3.69
CA GLN A 197 -8.61 -6.38 -2.66
C GLN A 197 -10.02 -5.83 -2.94
N HIS A 198 -10.78 -6.46 -3.84
CA HIS A 198 -12.11 -5.98 -4.26
C HIS A 198 -13.12 -5.78 -3.11
N ARG A 199 -12.96 -6.51 -2.00
CA ARG A 199 -13.85 -6.39 -0.82
C ARG A 199 -13.48 -5.24 0.11
N LEU A 200 -12.33 -4.61 -0.12
CA LEU A 200 -11.82 -3.53 0.73
C LEU A 200 -12.19 -2.13 0.19
N ALA A 201 -12.69 -2.05 -1.03
CA ALA A 201 -13.10 -0.78 -1.64
C ALA A 201 -14.37 -0.22 -0.99
N PRO A 202 -14.49 1.12 -0.89
CA PRO A 202 -15.72 1.78 -0.47
C PRO A 202 -16.83 1.56 -1.50
N ARG A 203 -18.07 1.60 -1.04
CA ARG A 203 -19.23 1.40 -1.93
C ARG A 203 -19.45 2.61 -2.82
N GLY A 204 -19.60 2.38 -4.11
CA GLY A 204 -19.98 3.42 -5.08
C GLY A 204 -18.88 4.42 -5.44
N ILE A 205 -17.67 4.28 -4.91
CA ILE A 205 -16.53 5.13 -5.21
C ILE A 205 -15.43 4.26 -5.80
N LYS A 206 -14.99 4.58 -7.02
CA LYS A 206 -13.83 3.89 -7.61
C LYS A 206 -12.55 4.34 -6.92
N LEU A 207 -11.81 3.38 -6.42
CA LEU A 207 -10.53 3.57 -5.75
C LEU A 207 -9.40 3.06 -6.64
N ALA A 208 -8.30 3.80 -6.71
CA ALA A 208 -7.04 3.34 -7.26
C ALA A 208 -5.97 3.38 -6.16
N GLY A 209 -5.27 2.27 -5.95
CA GLY A 209 -4.28 2.19 -4.88
C GLY A 209 -4.03 0.76 -4.44
N ILE A 210 -3.61 0.59 -3.19
CA ILE A 210 -3.24 -0.71 -2.65
C ILE A 210 -3.20 -0.71 -1.12
N TYR A 211 -3.61 -1.81 -0.51
CA TYR A 211 -3.29 -2.17 0.88
C TYR A 211 -2.11 -3.14 0.92
N ASN A 212 -1.27 -3.02 1.91
CA ASN A 212 -0.16 -3.94 2.16
C ASN A 212 -0.02 -4.28 3.64
N ILE A 213 0.53 -5.45 3.94
CA ILE A 213 1.04 -5.83 5.25
C ILE A 213 2.47 -6.28 5.05
N LEU A 214 3.37 -5.71 5.82
CA LEU A 214 4.75 -6.15 5.91
C LEU A 214 5.04 -6.61 7.34
N GLN A 215 5.61 -7.80 7.47
CA GLN A 215 6.20 -8.23 8.72
C GLN A 215 7.66 -7.78 8.73
N CYS A 216 8.01 -6.95 9.70
CA CYS A 216 9.36 -6.47 9.90
C CYS A 216 9.96 -7.16 11.13
N ASP A 217 11.03 -7.91 10.91
CA ASP A 217 11.81 -8.51 11.98
C ASP A 217 13.06 -7.66 12.20
N ASP A 218 13.03 -6.82 13.22
CA ASP A 218 14.22 -6.17 13.73
C ASP A 218 14.81 -7.06 14.83
N ASN A 219 16.13 -7.14 14.94
CA ASN A 219 16.90 -8.06 15.82
C ASN A 219 16.42 -8.11 17.29
N LYS A 220 15.46 -7.28 17.67
CA LYS A 220 14.89 -7.21 19.01
C LYS A 220 13.37 -7.39 19.10
N ARG A 221 12.61 -7.13 18.02
CA ARG A 221 11.13 -7.20 18.03
C ARG A 221 10.60 -7.41 16.62
N SER A 222 9.67 -8.33 16.48
CA SER A 222 8.88 -8.50 15.26
C SER A 222 7.69 -7.56 15.30
N SER A 223 7.42 -6.88 14.19
CA SER A 223 6.27 -5.96 14.05
C SER A 223 5.52 -6.21 12.74
N ASP A 224 4.21 -5.91 12.77
CA ASP A 224 3.38 -5.84 11.58
C ASP A 224 3.20 -4.36 11.21
N GLU A 225 3.45 -4.04 9.95
CA GLU A 225 3.17 -2.75 9.35
C GLU A 225 2.00 -2.89 8.38
N PHE A 226 0.91 -2.18 8.68
CA PHE A 226 -0.27 -2.09 7.82
C PHE A 226 -0.19 -0.78 7.05
N THR A 227 -0.31 -0.83 5.74
CA THR A 227 -0.20 0.35 4.89
C THR A 227 -1.31 0.38 3.87
N PHE A 228 -1.89 1.57 3.67
CA PHE A 228 -2.73 1.92 2.54
C PHE A 228 -2.19 3.14 1.84
N VAL A 229 -2.23 3.14 0.51
CA VAL A 229 -2.07 4.34 -0.31
C VAL A 229 -2.98 4.26 -1.52
N GLY A 230 -3.64 5.37 -1.86
CA GLY A 230 -4.53 5.41 -3.01
C GLY A 230 -5.18 6.76 -3.24
N CYS A 231 -5.73 6.93 -4.44
CA CYS A 231 -6.46 8.13 -4.86
C CYS A 231 -7.91 7.82 -5.28
N PHE A 232 -8.75 8.82 -5.20
CA PHE A 232 -10.17 8.71 -5.56
C PHE A 232 -10.77 10.06 -5.95
N PRO A 233 -11.86 10.04 -6.79
CA PRO A 233 -12.28 8.91 -7.62
C PRO A 233 -11.18 8.50 -8.59
N ALA A 234 -11.01 7.20 -8.89
CA ALA A 234 -9.90 6.73 -9.73
C ALA A 234 -9.86 7.36 -11.14
N ASP A 235 -11.05 7.64 -11.72
CA ASP A 235 -11.16 8.19 -13.07
C ASP A 235 -10.78 9.69 -13.14
N ASN A 236 -10.96 10.44 -12.05
CA ASN A 236 -10.60 11.86 -11.93
C ASN A 236 -10.24 12.17 -10.48
N PRO A 237 -9.03 11.82 -10.03
CA PRO A 237 -8.64 11.93 -8.64
C PRO A 237 -8.71 13.35 -8.11
N LYS A 238 -9.40 13.50 -6.97
CA LYS A 238 -9.47 14.74 -6.18
C LYS A 238 -8.54 14.67 -4.97
N TYR A 239 -8.44 13.49 -4.38
CA TYR A 239 -7.67 13.26 -3.15
C TYR A 239 -6.78 12.04 -3.30
N THR A 240 -5.62 12.10 -2.69
CA THR A 240 -4.76 10.94 -2.42
C THR A 240 -4.60 10.82 -0.90
N ILE A 241 -4.82 9.60 -0.40
CA ILE A 241 -4.70 9.27 1.02
C ILE A 241 -3.59 8.24 1.20
N SER A 242 -2.86 8.34 2.29
CA SER A 242 -2.09 7.22 2.83
C SER A 242 -2.38 7.04 4.32
N MET A 243 -2.35 5.80 4.78
CA MET A 243 -2.48 5.44 6.19
C MET A 243 -1.50 4.33 6.50
N VAL A 244 -0.74 4.49 7.59
CA VAL A 244 0.23 3.52 8.06
C VAL A 244 0.00 3.28 9.54
N VAL A 245 -0.05 2.02 9.96
CA VAL A 245 -0.11 1.65 11.38
C VAL A 245 0.86 0.52 11.65
N VAL A 246 1.66 0.67 12.68
CA VAL A 246 2.64 -0.32 13.15
C VAL A 246 2.20 -0.88 14.49
N ARG A 247 2.24 -2.19 14.64
CA ARG A 247 1.99 -2.89 15.89
C ARG A 247 3.05 -3.96 16.15
N PRO A 248 3.23 -4.45 17.37
CA PRO A 248 3.97 -5.67 17.62
C PRO A 248 3.33 -6.85 16.88
N HIS A 249 4.18 -7.73 16.32
CA HIS A 249 3.66 -8.88 15.57
C HIS A 249 2.78 -9.77 16.42
N LYS A 250 1.56 -10.00 15.97
CA LYS A 250 0.63 -10.96 16.56
C LYS A 250 -0.40 -11.42 15.54
N LEU A 251 -0.89 -12.63 15.68
CA LEU A 251 -1.99 -13.13 14.86
C LEU A 251 -3.35 -12.82 15.53
N PRO A 252 -4.40 -12.61 14.74
CA PRO A 252 -4.40 -12.53 13.27
C PRO A 252 -3.92 -11.16 12.76
N ALA A 253 -3.30 -11.16 11.56
CA ALA A 253 -3.00 -9.96 10.78
C ALA A 253 -3.70 -10.09 9.42
N THR A 254 -4.58 -9.15 9.08
CA THR A 254 -5.32 -9.16 7.83
C THR A 254 -5.15 -7.86 7.08
N ILE A 255 -5.03 -7.94 5.75
CA ILE A 255 -4.80 -6.80 4.87
C ILE A 255 -5.90 -5.73 4.96
N GLY A 256 -7.08 -6.09 5.44
CA GLY A 256 -8.22 -5.19 5.56
C GLY A 256 -8.30 -4.40 6.88
N MET A 257 -7.32 -4.49 7.78
CA MET A 257 -7.40 -3.86 9.11
C MET A 257 -7.44 -2.33 9.09
N LEU A 258 -7.06 -1.69 7.98
CA LEU A 258 -7.22 -0.23 7.79
C LEU A 258 -8.48 0.15 7.01
N SER A 259 -9.14 -0.82 6.37
CA SER A 259 -10.15 -0.51 5.33
C SER A 259 -11.38 0.23 5.84
N LYS A 260 -11.77 0.01 7.09
CA LYS A 260 -12.93 0.67 7.70
C LYS A 260 -12.70 2.19 7.83
N GLU A 261 -11.57 2.59 8.37
CA GLU A 261 -11.23 4.00 8.58
C GLU A 261 -10.90 4.69 7.25
N VAL A 262 -10.18 4.03 6.36
CA VAL A 262 -9.93 4.54 5.01
C VAL A 262 -11.24 4.78 4.27
N ASN A 263 -12.17 3.82 4.26
CA ASN A 263 -13.44 3.99 3.57
C ASN A 263 -14.30 5.11 4.18
N GLN A 264 -14.31 5.26 5.51
CA GLN A 264 -14.99 6.37 6.16
C GLN A 264 -14.41 7.73 5.76
N LEU A 265 -13.07 7.84 5.68
CA LEU A 265 -12.43 9.06 5.24
C LEU A 265 -12.72 9.36 3.76
N VAL A 266 -12.69 8.34 2.91
CA VAL A 266 -13.06 8.47 1.48
C VAL A 266 -14.50 8.95 1.32
N GLU A 267 -15.45 8.32 2.00
CA GLU A 267 -16.87 8.69 1.94
C GLU A 267 -17.10 10.11 2.47
N TRP A 268 -16.43 10.47 3.58
CA TRP A 268 -16.54 11.79 4.16
C TRP A 268 -16.00 12.87 3.23
N LEU A 269 -14.82 12.68 2.62
CA LEU A 269 -14.23 13.62 1.66
C LEU A 269 -15.06 13.76 0.39
N MET A 270 -15.66 12.68 -0.09
CA MET A 270 -16.52 12.74 -1.29
C MET A 270 -17.87 13.42 -1.05
N ASN A 271 -18.39 13.38 0.18
CA ASN A 271 -19.61 14.04 0.57
C ASN A 271 -19.39 15.52 0.95
N ARG A 272 -18.15 15.91 1.18
CA ARG A 272 -17.78 17.30 1.39
C ARG A 272 -17.76 18.01 0.04
N ASN A 273 -18.71 18.90 -0.20
CA ASN A 273 -18.66 19.82 -1.33
C ASN A 273 -17.55 20.85 -1.05
N LEU A 274 -16.30 20.47 -1.32
CA LEU A 274 -15.14 21.35 -1.31
C LEU A 274 -14.97 21.98 -2.69
#